data_adc856c016664ef2ffa9115624a9d760
#
_entry.id   adc856c016664ef2ffa9115624a9d760
#
_cell.length_a   1.000
_cell.length_b   1.000
_cell.length_c   1.000
_cell.angle_alpha   90.00
_cell.angle_beta   90.00
_cell.angle_gamma   90.00
#
_symmetry.space_group_name_H-M   'P 1'
#
loop_
_entity.id
_entity.type
_entity.pdbx_description
1 polymer ?
#
loop_
_entity_poly.entity_id
_entity_poly.type
_entity_poly.pdbx_seq_one_letter_code
_entity_poly.pdbx_strand_id
1 'polypeptide(L)'
;MSDTHAKSVIRIGLDDTDHVEYACTTEHFNSLLNGLMESIDSFEILERRLVRLWPFAPERTRGNAALSAICRIDTTNLIYLESICQEFMEDLDKEILGCYPDTGQKPSPCLIIATEEVPESMYWESVRGEVSLETALAKLPNSTKIHSIQENPNGIVGASAAIAWNPSENNTWELIAWRQTEKIRTDRKVSIEAVESMSNQFPTTFANRDPTTGRGLIMPRTNCPVLYGIRAESAEELQSAHEFLQGRPDVEKCDSWAIHRTNQVSDDHLLGSVTGIVTTRPLEVQGGHSSVVVWTGSKSHTLVAYAESGEVNTLLRQLYPGDIIEWMGLISPSREVHLERLRVKSSSPRIGSRPECCGKAMRSVGVGQGLRCKECGKLAAKTWVSQLVSFESPYQGWVEPNPANRRHLAKPLQRGCLLYTSPSPRDQRGSRMPSSA
;
A
#
# COMPACT_ATOMS: atom_id res chain seq x y z
N MET A 1 -17.98 38.38 30.63
CA MET A 1 -17.99 36.98 31.04
C MET A 1 -17.84 36.19 29.77
N SER A 2 -16.67 35.62 29.49
CA SER A 2 -16.50 34.74 28.33
C SER A 2 -17.17 33.41 28.69
N ASP A 3 -18.28 33.14 28.05
CA ASP A 3 -18.88 31.80 28.08
C ASP A 3 -17.85 30.82 27.47
N THR A 4 -17.11 30.14 28.33
CA THR A 4 -16.26 29.03 27.91
C THR A 4 -17.17 27.86 27.65
N HIS A 5 -17.69 27.77 26.42
CA HIS A 5 -18.41 26.56 25.97
C HIS A 5 -17.50 25.33 26.08
N ALA A 6 -18.05 24.22 26.53
CA ALA A 6 -17.29 22.94 26.57
C ALA A 6 -16.93 22.53 25.15
N LYS A 7 -15.62 22.28 24.91
CA LYS A 7 -15.14 21.79 23.62
C LYS A 7 -15.10 20.27 23.59
N SER A 8 -15.55 19.70 22.49
CA SER A 8 -15.46 18.27 22.19
C SER A 8 -14.43 18.01 21.10
N VAL A 9 -13.75 16.88 21.22
CA VAL A 9 -12.95 16.30 20.12
C VAL A 9 -13.85 15.30 19.41
N ILE A 10 -13.98 15.49 18.11
CA ILE A 10 -14.76 14.60 17.24
C ILE A 10 -13.85 14.03 16.16
N ARG A 11 -14.28 12.93 15.60
CA ARG A 11 -13.65 12.24 14.47
C ARG A 11 -14.65 12.16 13.34
N ILE A 12 -14.25 12.66 12.16
CA ILE A 12 -15.06 12.60 10.94
C ILE A 12 -14.35 11.64 9.98
N GLY A 13 -15.07 10.67 9.43
CA GLY A 13 -14.54 9.73 8.44
C GLY A 13 -15.39 9.74 7.18
N LEU A 14 -14.77 9.66 6.00
CA LEU A 14 -15.44 9.58 4.70
C LEU A 14 -14.74 8.56 3.83
N ASP A 15 -15.52 7.70 3.19
CA ASP A 15 -15.00 6.75 2.20
C ASP A 15 -16.00 6.49 1.08
N ASP A 16 -15.45 5.91 -0.02
CA ASP A 16 -16.17 5.40 -1.20
C ASP A 16 -17.00 6.44 -1.94
N THR A 17 -16.46 7.66 -2.10
CA THR A 17 -17.03 8.68 -2.99
C THR A 17 -16.35 8.72 -4.35
N ASP A 18 -15.34 7.87 -4.57
CA ASP A 18 -14.50 7.85 -5.76
C ASP A 18 -15.26 7.37 -7.01
N HIS A 19 -15.04 8.06 -8.12
CA HIS A 19 -15.34 7.54 -9.45
C HIS A 19 -14.08 7.58 -10.32
N VAL A 20 -13.93 6.60 -11.22
CA VAL A 20 -12.69 6.44 -12.02
C VAL A 20 -12.36 7.68 -12.85
N GLU A 21 -13.38 8.41 -13.33
CA GLU A 21 -13.22 9.53 -14.25
C GLU A 21 -13.61 10.89 -13.69
N TYR A 22 -14.39 10.94 -12.59
CA TYR A 22 -15.07 12.19 -12.21
C TYR A 22 -14.74 12.71 -10.83
N ALA A 23 -14.45 11.82 -9.88
CA ALA A 23 -14.41 12.20 -8.47
C ALA A 23 -13.24 11.58 -7.71
N CYS A 24 -12.96 12.15 -6.56
CA CYS A 24 -11.94 11.63 -5.64
C CYS A 24 -12.36 11.89 -4.20
N THR A 25 -12.37 10.84 -3.38
CA THR A 25 -12.73 10.95 -1.95
C THR A 25 -11.87 11.99 -1.22
N THR A 26 -10.61 12.18 -1.63
CA THR A 26 -9.72 13.19 -1.04
C THR A 26 -10.20 14.61 -1.29
N GLU A 27 -10.73 14.90 -2.48
CA GLU A 27 -11.29 16.20 -2.85
C GLU A 27 -12.60 16.47 -2.12
N HIS A 28 -13.54 15.51 -2.16
CA HIS A 28 -14.82 15.61 -1.47
C HIS A 28 -14.62 15.85 0.04
N PHE A 29 -13.70 15.12 0.65
CA PHE A 29 -13.43 15.31 2.07
C PHE A 29 -12.80 16.67 2.38
N ASN A 30 -11.92 17.17 1.50
CA ASN A 30 -11.37 18.51 1.64
C ASN A 30 -12.45 19.58 1.52
N SER A 31 -13.37 19.45 0.57
CA SER A 31 -14.52 20.34 0.39
C SER A 31 -15.41 20.37 1.62
N LEU A 32 -15.78 19.20 2.16
CA LEU A 32 -16.56 19.09 3.39
C LEU A 32 -15.87 19.82 4.56
N LEU A 33 -14.58 19.54 4.80
CA LEU A 33 -13.86 20.14 5.93
C LEU A 33 -13.72 21.64 5.80
N ASN A 34 -13.53 22.15 4.58
CA ASN A 34 -13.49 23.59 4.34
C ASN A 34 -14.86 24.25 4.57
N GLY A 35 -15.94 23.63 4.09
CA GLY A 35 -17.30 24.10 4.36
C GLY A 35 -17.65 24.14 5.86
N LEU A 36 -17.19 23.14 6.63
CA LEU A 36 -17.35 23.15 8.10
C LEU A 36 -16.55 24.28 8.77
N MET A 37 -15.32 24.56 8.32
CA MET A 37 -14.53 25.69 8.85
C MET A 37 -15.14 27.05 8.52
N GLU A 38 -15.75 27.19 7.34
CA GLU A 38 -16.41 28.44 6.93
C GLU A 38 -17.74 28.67 7.64
N SER A 39 -18.44 27.59 7.98
CA SER A 39 -19.78 27.66 8.56
C SER A 39 -19.81 27.68 10.10
N ILE A 40 -18.75 27.21 10.75
CA ILE A 40 -18.72 27.02 12.22
C ILE A 40 -17.43 27.63 12.78
N ASP A 41 -17.52 28.81 13.36
CA ASP A 41 -16.36 29.56 13.91
C ASP A 41 -15.56 28.75 14.95
N SER A 42 -16.19 27.88 15.71
CA SER A 42 -15.53 27.04 16.73
C SER A 42 -14.91 25.76 16.18
N PHE A 43 -15.06 25.48 14.89
CA PHE A 43 -14.55 24.26 14.26
C PHE A 43 -13.07 24.40 13.92
N GLU A 44 -12.27 23.51 14.45
CA GLU A 44 -10.81 23.47 14.26
C GLU A 44 -10.39 22.07 13.81
N ILE A 45 -9.68 21.96 12.70
CA ILE A 45 -9.08 20.69 12.25
C ILE A 45 -7.74 20.51 12.96
N LEU A 46 -7.62 19.48 13.79
CA LEU A 46 -6.40 19.14 14.51
C LEU A 46 -5.48 18.28 13.65
N GLU A 47 -6.03 17.30 12.91
CA GLU A 47 -5.26 16.40 12.07
C GLU A 47 -6.14 15.87 10.91
N ARG A 48 -5.60 15.88 9.69
CA ARG A 48 -6.16 15.20 8.53
C ARG A 48 -5.44 13.87 8.33
N ARG A 49 -6.17 12.82 7.99
CA ARG A 49 -5.64 11.47 7.81
C ARG A 49 -6.04 10.88 6.47
N LEU A 50 -5.10 10.21 5.82
CA LEU A 50 -5.31 9.39 4.64
C LEU A 50 -4.84 7.98 4.95
N VAL A 51 -5.76 7.04 5.06
CA VAL A 51 -5.52 5.70 5.57
C VAL A 51 -5.69 4.68 4.46
N ARG A 52 -4.60 4.01 4.08
CA ARG A 52 -4.62 2.91 3.10
C ARG A 52 -5.09 1.64 3.77
N LEU A 53 -5.93 0.89 3.08
CA LEU A 53 -6.55 -0.34 3.59
C LEU A 53 -6.18 -1.55 2.72
N TRP A 54 -6.81 -2.70 2.99
CA TRP A 54 -6.50 -3.97 2.35
C TRP A 54 -6.57 -3.89 0.82
N PRO A 55 -5.47 -4.22 0.12
CA PRO A 55 -5.38 -3.98 -1.32
C PRO A 55 -6.16 -4.97 -2.19
N PHE A 56 -6.84 -5.95 -1.61
CA PHE A 56 -7.70 -6.90 -2.33
C PHE A 56 -9.20 -6.70 -2.08
N ALA A 57 -9.60 -5.61 -1.45
CA ALA A 57 -11.03 -5.32 -1.25
C ALA A 57 -11.76 -5.33 -2.61
N PRO A 58 -12.90 -6.04 -2.75
CA PRO A 58 -13.58 -6.21 -4.03
C PRO A 58 -14.01 -4.90 -4.68
N GLU A 59 -14.55 -4.02 -3.87
CA GLU A 59 -15.18 -2.76 -4.30
C GLU A 59 -14.20 -1.55 -4.26
N ARG A 60 -12.89 -1.80 -4.07
CA ARG A 60 -11.92 -0.71 -3.96
C ARG A 60 -11.77 0.08 -5.25
N THR A 61 -11.59 1.37 -5.11
CA THR A 61 -11.10 2.24 -6.16
C THR A 61 -9.61 2.55 -5.97
N ARG A 62 -8.86 2.73 -7.04
CA ARG A 62 -7.44 3.15 -7.05
C ARG A 62 -6.59 2.46 -5.97
N GLY A 63 -6.05 3.25 -5.03
CA GLY A 63 -5.14 2.75 -3.98
C GLY A 63 -5.81 2.34 -2.68
N ASN A 64 -7.13 2.16 -2.65
CA ASN A 64 -7.95 1.82 -1.49
C ASN A 64 -7.61 2.67 -0.26
N ALA A 65 -8.02 3.93 -0.26
CA ALA A 65 -7.76 4.89 0.80
C ALA A 65 -9.04 5.54 1.31
N ALA A 66 -9.26 5.44 2.59
CA ALA A 66 -10.29 6.17 3.31
C ALA A 66 -9.71 7.42 4.00
N LEU A 67 -10.53 8.43 4.22
CA LEU A 67 -10.14 9.69 4.84
C LEU A 67 -10.74 9.82 6.23
N SER A 68 -10.00 10.47 7.13
CA SER A 68 -10.57 10.95 8.39
C SER A 68 -9.91 12.25 8.84
N ALA A 69 -10.60 12.94 9.75
CA ALA A 69 -10.04 14.09 10.45
C ALA A 69 -10.36 14.01 11.94
N ILE A 70 -9.41 14.46 12.75
CA ILE A 70 -9.67 14.77 14.16
C ILE A 70 -9.92 16.25 14.22
N CYS A 71 -11.05 16.64 14.81
CA CYS A 71 -11.49 18.01 14.88
C CYS A 71 -11.88 18.37 16.31
N ARG A 72 -11.86 19.66 16.63
CA ARG A 72 -12.34 20.23 17.88
C ARG A 72 -13.47 21.19 17.56
N ILE A 73 -14.55 21.16 18.38
CA ILE A 73 -15.73 21.97 18.20
C ILE A 73 -16.39 22.27 19.55
N ASP A 74 -17.08 23.39 19.65
CA ASP A 74 -17.97 23.63 20.81
C ASP A 74 -19.15 22.67 20.79
N THR A 75 -19.45 22.07 21.92
CA THR A 75 -20.51 21.04 22.01
C THR A 75 -21.89 21.54 21.58
N THR A 76 -22.15 22.83 21.70
CA THR A 76 -23.39 23.50 21.24
C THR A 76 -23.58 23.45 19.73
N ASN A 77 -22.49 23.31 18.96
CA ASN A 77 -22.51 23.30 17.50
C ASN A 77 -22.56 21.88 16.89
N LEU A 78 -22.60 20.83 17.69
CA LEU A 78 -22.63 19.44 17.19
C LEU A 78 -23.86 19.14 16.31
N ILE A 79 -25.03 19.65 16.68
CA ILE A 79 -26.27 19.46 15.89
C ILE A 79 -26.14 20.19 14.54
N TYR A 80 -25.57 21.39 14.56
CA TYR A 80 -25.38 22.18 13.33
C TYR A 80 -24.34 21.52 12.42
N LEU A 81 -23.24 21.00 12.97
CA LEU A 81 -22.27 20.21 12.22
C LEU A 81 -22.93 18.99 11.55
N GLU A 82 -23.79 18.27 12.30
CA GLU A 82 -24.52 17.11 11.76
C GLU A 82 -25.41 17.50 10.57
N SER A 83 -26.11 18.66 10.65
CA SER A 83 -26.94 19.14 9.54
C SER A 83 -26.11 19.48 8.28
N ILE A 84 -24.94 20.12 8.42
CA ILE A 84 -24.05 20.40 7.29
C ILE A 84 -23.55 19.10 6.66
N CYS A 85 -23.18 18.12 7.48
CA CYS A 85 -22.73 16.81 7.00
C CYS A 85 -23.84 16.07 6.24
N GLN A 86 -25.08 16.20 6.70
CA GLN A 86 -26.23 15.62 6.01
C GLN A 86 -26.49 16.29 4.66
N GLU A 87 -26.51 17.65 4.63
CA GLU A 87 -26.64 18.41 3.38
C GLU A 87 -25.54 18.06 2.37
N PHE A 88 -24.29 17.95 2.83
CA PHE A 88 -23.17 17.50 1.99
C PHE A 88 -23.43 16.13 1.36
N MET A 89 -23.94 15.16 2.12
CA MET A 89 -24.26 13.82 1.60
C MET A 89 -25.43 13.83 0.62
N GLU A 90 -26.44 14.69 0.83
CA GLU A 90 -27.55 14.88 -0.10
C GLU A 90 -27.11 15.51 -1.42
N ASP A 91 -26.17 16.46 -1.38
CA ASP A 91 -25.60 17.08 -2.59
C ASP A 91 -24.67 16.11 -3.34
N LEU A 92 -23.90 15.30 -2.61
CA LEU A 92 -23.08 14.23 -3.19
C LEU A 92 -23.96 13.17 -3.91
N ASP A 93 -25.13 12.83 -3.35
CA ASP A 93 -26.11 11.92 -3.99
C ASP A 93 -26.60 12.49 -5.33
N LYS A 94 -26.97 13.77 -5.35
CA LYS A 94 -27.37 14.46 -6.58
C LYS A 94 -26.25 14.48 -7.63
N GLU A 95 -25.01 14.69 -7.20
CA GLU A 95 -23.84 14.65 -8.06
C GLU A 95 -23.64 13.25 -8.67
N ILE A 96 -23.68 12.21 -7.83
CA ILE A 96 -23.54 10.81 -8.27
C ILE A 96 -24.64 10.44 -9.25
N LEU A 97 -25.90 10.78 -8.96
CA LEU A 97 -27.04 10.49 -9.83
C LEU A 97 -27.00 11.28 -11.14
N GLY A 98 -26.53 12.54 -11.10
CA GLY A 98 -26.52 13.43 -12.26
C GLY A 98 -25.32 13.31 -13.18
N CYS A 99 -24.14 12.98 -12.64
CA CYS A 99 -22.88 13.04 -13.38
C CYS A 99 -22.30 11.67 -13.71
N TYR A 100 -22.67 10.61 -13.01
CA TYR A 100 -22.08 9.30 -13.22
C TYR A 100 -22.91 8.45 -14.16
N PRO A 101 -22.31 7.96 -15.24
CA PRO A 101 -23.01 7.09 -16.17
C PRO A 101 -23.41 5.78 -15.48
N ASP A 102 -24.50 5.19 -15.96
CA ASP A 102 -25.03 3.90 -15.43
C ASP A 102 -24.14 2.69 -15.76
N THR A 103 -22.92 2.94 -16.23
CA THR A 103 -21.97 1.91 -16.62
C THR A 103 -20.86 1.78 -15.58
N GLY A 104 -20.86 0.68 -14.85
CA GLY A 104 -19.81 0.34 -13.92
C GLY A 104 -20.24 0.35 -12.45
N GLN A 105 -19.26 0.24 -11.58
CA GLN A 105 -19.44 0.23 -10.13
C GLN A 105 -19.77 1.65 -9.65
N LYS A 106 -20.92 1.81 -9.00
CA LYS A 106 -21.33 3.08 -8.41
C LYS A 106 -20.66 3.24 -7.05
N PRO A 107 -20.22 4.45 -6.69
CA PRO A 107 -19.76 4.76 -5.34
C PRO A 107 -20.86 4.44 -4.32
N SER A 108 -20.45 4.02 -3.14
CA SER A 108 -21.34 3.73 -2.00
C SER A 108 -20.88 4.50 -0.76
N PRO A 109 -20.98 5.86 -0.81
CA PRO A 109 -20.43 6.75 0.18
C PRO A 109 -20.94 6.52 1.59
N CYS A 110 -20.03 6.67 2.55
CA CYS A 110 -20.38 6.73 3.95
C CYS A 110 -19.57 7.81 4.67
N LEU A 111 -20.28 8.70 5.34
CA LEU A 111 -19.75 9.70 6.25
C LEU A 111 -20.06 9.30 7.69
N ILE A 112 -19.06 9.29 8.56
CA ILE A 112 -19.18 8.93 9.97
C ILE A 112 -18.71 10.10 10.84
N ILE A 113 -19.49 10.42 11.90
CA ILE A 113 -19.11 11.37 12.94
C ILE A 113 -19.10 10.60 14.27
N ALA A 114 -17.96 10.51 14.93
CA ALA A 114 -17.80 9.86 16.22
C ALA A 114 -17.25 10.84 17.27
N THR A 115 -17.93 10.93 18.41
CA THR A 115 -17.51 11.68 19.60
C THR A 115 -16.70 10.81 20.57
N GLU A 116 -16.79 9.50 20.43
CA GLU A 116 -16.04 8.51 21.19
C GLU A 116 -14.99 7.81 20.32
N GLU A 117 -14.05 7.12 20.96
CA GLU A 117 -13.02 6.37 20.24
C GLU A 117 -13.58 5.09 19.62
N VAL A 118 -13.25 4.87 18.35
CA VAL A 118 -13.49 3.60 17.66
C VAL A 118 -12.32 2.66 17.98
N PRO A 119 -12.58 1.39 18.32
CA PRO A 119 -11.52 0.44 18.66
C PRO A 119 -10.49 0.27 17.54
N GLU A 120 -9.22 0.36 17.87
CA GLU A 120 -8.11 0.25 16.90
C GLU A 120 -8.11 -1.09 16.13
N SER A 121 -8.74 -2.14 16.70
CA SER A 121 -8.94 -3.41 16.01
C SER A 121 -9.70 -3.27 14.68
N MET A 122 -10.52 -2.23 14.53
CA MET A 122 -11.22 -1.94 13.27
C MET A 122 -10.23 -1.61 12.15
N TYR A 123 -9.21 -0.80 12.45
CA TYR A 123 -8.13 -0.51 11.50
C TYR A 123 -7.31 -1.76 11.18
N TRP A 124 -6.83 -2.48 12.20
CA TRP A 124 -5.94 -3.63 12.00
C TRP A 124 -6.59 -4.77 11.21
N GLU A 125 -7.87 -4.98 11.38
CA GLU A 125 -8.61 -5.96 10.58
C GLU A 125 -8.77 -5.47 9.13
N SER A 126 -9.15 -4.20 8.94
CA SER A 126 -9.40 -3.62 7.61
C SER A 126 -8.13 -3.43 6.76
N VAL A 127 -6.96 -3.28 7.37
CA VAL A 127 -5.69 -3.17 6.63
C VAL A 127 -5.11 -4.53 6.25
N ARG A 128 -5.54 -5.62 6.91
CA ARG A 128 -5.02 -6.98 6.73
C ARG A 128 -5.96 -7.96 6.05
N GLY A 129 -7.24 -7.61 5.92
CA GLY A 129 -8.23 -8.51 5.36
C GLY A 129 -9.56 -7.82 5.05
N GLU A 130 -10.48 -8.61 4.57
CA GLU A 130 -11.86 -8.21 4.34
C GLU A 130 -12.61 -8.11 5.67
N VAL A 131 -13.33 -7.01 5.84
CA VAL A 131 -14.22 -6.77 7.00
C VAL A 131 -15.63 -6.61 6.49
N SER A 132 -16.57 -7.32 7.10
CA SER A 132 -17.99 -7.19 6.75
C SER A 132 -18.61 -5.91 7.30
N LEU A 133 -19.68 -5.43 6.65
CA LEU A 133 -20.51 -4.32 7.11
C LEU A 133 -20.96 -4.53 8.56
N GLU A 134 -21.45 -5.73 8.89
CA GLU A 134 -21.93 -6.09 10.23
C GLU A 134 -20.82 -5.94 11.28
N THR A 135 -19.61 -6.39 10.96
CA THR A 135 -18.45 -6.25 11.83
C THR A 135 -18.08 -4.78 12.05
N ALA A 136 -18.13 -3.97 11.01
CA ALA A 136 -17.84 -2.53 11.11
C ALA A 136 -18.87 -1.83 12.01
N LEU A 137 -20.16 -2.09 11.78
CA LEU A 137 -21.26 -1.54 12.61
C LEU A 137 -21.16 -1.96 14.07
N ALA A 138 -20.84 -3.21 14.35
CA ALA A 138 -20.71 -3.73 15.71
C ALA A 138 -19.56 -3.10 16.51
N LYS A 139 -18.57 -2.52 15.83
CA LYS A 139 -17.41 -1.85 16.47
C LYS A 139 -17.59 -0.36 16.69
N LEU A 140 -18.58 0.24 16.04
CA LEU A 140 -18.85 1.66 16.23
C LEU A 140 -19.57 1.91 17.55
N PRO A 141 -19.18 2.95 18.31
CA PRO A 141 -19.94 3.40 19.48
C PRO A 141 -21.39 3.75 19.13
N ASN A 142 -22.31 3.51 20.05
CA ASN A 142 -23.75 3.80 19.84
C ASN A 142 -24.03 5.28 19.57
N SER A 143 -23.17 6.18 20.03
CA SER A 143 -23.26 7.63 19.80
C SER A 143 -22.85 8.06 18.40
N THR A 144 -22.30 7.15 17.59
CA THR A 144 -21.79 7.45 16.24
C THR A 144 -22.93 7.81 15.30
N LYS A 145 -22.78 8.93 14.59
CA LYS A 145 -23.68 9.32 13.50
C LYS A 145 -23.16 8.80 12.19
N ILE A 146 -24.05 8.20 11.41
CA ILE A 146 -23.73 7.61 10.10
C ILE A 146 -24.64 8.25 9.07
N HIS A 147 -24.05 8.87 8.06
CA HIS A 147 -24.74 9.43 6.91
C HIS A 147 -24.32 8.66 5.66
N SER A 148 -25.28 8.15 4.93
CA SER A 148 -25.06 7.35 3.71
C SER A 148 -26.17 7.58 2.71
N ILE A 149 -25.83 7.39 1.43
CA ILE A 149 -26.81 7.45 0.33
C ILE A 149 -27.59 6.14 0.21
N GLN A 150 -26.97 5.04 0.60
CA GLN A 150 -27.52 3.69 0.50
C GLN A 150 -27.77 3.11 1.90
N GLU A 151 -28.68 2.16 1.98
CA GLU A 151 -29.02 1.48 3.25
C GLU A 151 -27.83 0.67 3.82
N ASN A 152 -27.02 0.05 2.94
CA ASN A 152 -25.85 -0.75 3.31
C ASN A 152 -24.60 -0.23 2.57
N PRO A 153 -24.01 0.89 3.02
CA PRO A 153 -22.90 1.52 2.30
C PRO A 153 -21.58 0.77 2.49
N ASN A 154 -20.88 0.47 1.40
CA ASN A 154 -19.55 -0.15 1.45
C ASN A 154 -18.53 0.77 2.13
N GLY A 155 -18.63 2.09 1.93
CA GLY A 155 -17.76 3.10 2.52
C GLY A 155 -17.71 3.09 4.06
N ILE A 156 -18.66 2.43 4.75
CA ILE A 156 -18.66 2.38 6.22
C ILE A 156 -17.42 1.68 6.78
N VAL A 157 -16.92 0.65 6.10
CA VAL A 157 -15.74 -0.11 6.53
C VAL A 157 -14.50 0.79 6.50
N GLY A 158 -14.30 1.51 5.38
CA GLY A 158 -13.16 2.37 5.23
C GLY A 158 -13.22 3.62 6.13
N ALA A 159 -14.37 4.29 6.21
CA ALA A 159 -14.56 5.44 7.08
C ALA A 159 -14.33 5.08 8.56
N SER A 160 -14.85 3.93 9.02
CA SER A 160 -14.64 3.43 10.39
C SER A 160 -13.16 3.09 10.65
N ALA A 161 -12.50 2.42 9.69
CA ALA A 161 -11.09 2.08 9.81
C ALA A 161 -10.19 3.32 9.84
N ALA A 162 -10.52 4.34 9.04
CA ALA A 162 -9.75 5.59 9.00
C ALA A 162 -9.87 6.38 10.32
N ILE A 163 -11.03 6.38 10.95
CA ILE A 163 -11.24 6.97 12.28
C ILE A 163 -10.48 6.18 13.34
N ALA A 164 -10.51 4.84 13.27
CA ALA A 164 -9.91 3.95 14.25
C ALA A 164 -8.37 3.90 14.16
N TRP A 165 -7.78 4.34 13.05
CA TRP A 165 -6.34 4.33 12.89
C TRP A 165 -5.65 5.24 13.89
N ASN A 166 -4.74 4.66 14.68
CA ASN A 166 -3.90 5.38 15.61
C ASN A 166 -2.47 5.46 15.06
N PRO A 167 -1.99 6.64 14.64
CA PRO A 167 -0.68 6.79 14.03
C PRO A 167 0.45 6.35 14.95
N SER A 168 1.31 5.44 14.47
CA SER A 168 2.56 5.07 15.14
C SER A 168 3.67 6.10 14.85
N GLU A 169 4.83 5.93 15.49
CA GLU A 169 6.03 6.75 15.19
C GLU A 169 6.55 6.55 13.74
N ASN A 170 6.16 5.46 13.09
CA ASN A 170 6.58 5.10 11.73
C ASN A 170 5.66 5.62 10.61
N ASN A 171 4.67 6.44 10.93
CA ASN A 171 3.82 7.04 9.92
C ASN A 171 4.54 8.09 9.08
N THR A 172 3.95 8.42 7.96
CA THR A 172 4.44 9.42 7.02
C THR A 172 3.37 10.47 6.73
N TRP A 173 3.69 11.38 5.83
CA TRP A 173 2.79 12.44 5.43
C TRP A 173 2.61 12.44 3.91
N GLU A 174 1.43 12.78 3.43
CA GLU A 174 1.14 12.97 2.01
C GLU A 174 0.42 14.30 1.80
N LEU A 175 0.98 15.15 0.95
CA LEU A 175 0.30 16.32 0.43
C LEU A 175 -0.41 15.93 -0.86
N ILE A 176 -1.69 16.24 -0.97
CA ILE A 176 -2.47 16.09 -2.20
C ILE A 176 -2.83 17.48 -2.70
N ALA A 177 -2.53 17.75 -3.97
CA ALA A 177 -2.94 18.96 -4.69
C ALA A 177 -4.02 18.60 -5.72
N TRP A 178 -5.06 19.41 -5.81
CA TRP A 178 -6.16 19.21 -6.76
C TRP A 178 -6.11 20.22 -7.89
N ARG A 179 -6.64 19.83 -9.02
CA ARG A 179 -6.68 20.61 -10.26
C ARG A 179 -7.83 21.58 -10.24
N GLN A 180 -7.68 22.67 -10.99
CA GLN A 180 -8.80 23.52 -11.36
C GLN A 180 -9.84 22.72 -12.16
N THR A 181 -11.11 22.92 -11.89
CA THR A 181 -12.22 22.12 -12.44
C THR A 181 -12.20 22.06 -13.97
N GLU A 182 -11.89 23.16 -14.66
CA GLU A 182 -11.82 23.24 -16.11
C GLU A 182 -10.64 22.45 -16.73
N LYS A 183 -9.66 22.04 -15.90
CA LYS A 183 -8.52 21.23 -16.33
C LYS A 183 -8.70 19.74 -16.11
N ILE A 184 -9.72 19.34 -15.35
CA ILE A 184 -10.08 17.94 -15.19
C ILE A 184 -10.35 17.36 -16.58
N ARG A 185 -9.82 16.16 -16.90
CA ARG A 185 -9.88 15.49 -18.23
C ARG A 185 -8.92 16.04 -19.30
N THR A 186 -8.07 17.00 -18.99
CA THR A 186 -6.95 17.37 -19.85
C THR A 186 -5.66 16.71 -19.41
N ASP A 187 -4.61 16.73 -20.22
CA ASP A 187 -3.29 16.23 -19.81
C ASP A 187 -2.74 17.05 -18.65
N ARG A 188 -2.22 16.35 -17.63
CA ARG A 188 -1.55 17.00 -16.50
C ARG A 188 -0.21 17.55 -16.92
N LYS A 189 0.05 18.80 -16.57
CA LYS A 189 1.33 19.44 -16.81
C LYS A 189 2.17 19.44 -15.53
N VAL A 190 2.95 18.39 -15.33
CA VAL A 190 3.96 18.28 -14.26
C VAL A 190 5.19 17.63 -14.89
N SER A 191 6.23 18.41 -15.15
CA SER A 191 7.41 17.92 -15.86
C SER A 191 8.22 16.96 -14.99
N ILE A 192 8.89 16.00 -15.63
CA ILE A 192 9.78 15.05 -14.95
C ILE A 192 10.97 15.80 -14.33
N GLU A 193 11.47 16.82 -15.00
CA GLU A 193 12.57 17.67 -14.56
C GLU A 193 12.21 18.47 -13.30
N ALA A 194 10.96 18.93 -13.18
CA ALA A 194 10.46 19.57 -11.97
C ALA A 194 10.43 18.60 -10.78
N VAL A 195 9.94 17.38 -11.01
CA VAL A 195 9.89 16.32 -9.99
C VAL A 195 11.29 15.89 -9.55
N GLU A 196 12.22 15.77 -10.49
CA GLU A 196 13.62 15.43 -10.19
C GLU A 196 14.31 16.53 -9.37
N SER A 197 14.14 17.79 -9.79
CA SER A 197 14.67 18.94 -9.06
C SER A 197 14.11 19.03 -7.65
N MET A 198 12.81 18.83 -7.48
CA MET A 198 12.15 18.76 -6.16
C MET A 198 12.75 17.63 -5.32
N SER A 199 12.87 16.43 -5.86
CA SER A 199 13.39 15.26 -5.12
C SER A 199 14.84 15.47 -4.66
N ASN A 200 15.65 16.16 -5.46
CA ASN A 200 17.04 16.48 -5.09
C ASN A 200 17.13 17.57 -4.01
N GLN A 201 16.22 18.53 -4.04
CA GLN A 201 16.18 19.62 -3.07
C GLN A 201 15.57 19.22 -1.73
N PHE A 202 14.61 18.28 -1.75
CA PHE A 202 13.87 17.80 -0.59
C PHE A 202 14.07 16.28 -0.41
N PRO A 203 15.21 15.84 0.13
CA PRO A 203 15.63 14.44 0.13
C PRO A 203 14.82 13.53 1.07
N THR A 204 14.04 14.08 2.02
CA THR A 204 13.13 13.28 2.85
C THR A 204 11.80 13.02 2.15
N THR A 205 11.56 13.62 0.97
CA THR A 205 10.45 13.21 0.10
C THR A 205 10.81 11.88 -0.58
N PHE A 206 9.82 11.01 -0.74
CA PHE A 206 10.04 9.66 -1.27
C PHE A 206 8.95 9.23 -2.25
N ALA A 207 9.25 8.15 -3.01
CA ALA A 207 8.36 7.61 -4.03
C ALA A 207 7.91 8.67 -5.07
N ASN A 208 8.76 9.64 -5.36
CA ASN A 208 8.48 10.70 -6.33
C ASN A 208 8.73 10.23 -7.76
N ARG A 209 9.72 9.35 -7.94
CA ARG A 209 10.20 8.87 -9.24
C ARG A 209 10.63 7.40 -9.15
N ASP A 210 10.41 6.66 -10.22
CA ASP A 210 10.97 5.32 -10.37
C ASP A 210 12.42 5.44 -10.90
N PRO A 211 13.42 5.06 -10.12
CA PRO A 211 14.81 5.18 -10.52
C PRO A 211 15.18 4.26 -11.70
N THR A 212 14.40 3.19 -11.95
CA THR A 212 14.68 2.22 -13.03
C THR A 212 14.17 2.69 -14.39
N THR A 213 13.06 3.42 -14.41
CA THR A 213 12.41 3.88 -15.64
C THR A 213 12.45 5.40 -15.82
N GLY A 214 12.85 6.15 -14.80
CA GLY A 214 12.80 7.62 -14.77
C GLY A 214 11.41 8.21 -14.67
N ARG A 215 10.37 7.37 -14.53
CA ARG A 215 8.97 7.79 -14.52
C ARG A 215 8.61 8.52 -13.23
N GLY A 216 7.86 9.61 -13.34
CA GLY A 216 7.23 10.28 -12.19
C GLY A 216 6.15 9.41 -11.56
N LEU A 217 6.16 9.31 -10.22
CA LEU A 217 5.22 8.52 -9.42
C LEU A 217 4.24 9.39 -8.63
N ILE A 218 4.40 10.72 -8.65
CA ILE A 218 3.54 11.64 -7.90
C ILE A 218 2.19 11.91 -8.59
N MET A 219 2.10 11.66 -9.90
CA MET A 219 0.87 11.89 -10.68
C MET A 219 0.02 10.64 -10.76
N PRO A 220 -1.33 10.75 -10.55
CA PRO A 220 -2.25 9.66 -10.85
C PRO A 220 -2.25 9.29 -12.33
N ARG A 221 -2.60 8.03 -12.62
CA ARG A 221 -2.75 7.54 -14.00
C ARG A 221 -4.15 7.76 -14.59
N THR A 222 -5.12 8.06 -13.75
CA THR A 222 -6.53 8.23 -14.11
C THR A 222 -6.88 9.71 -14.27
N ASN A 223 -7.96 10.02 -14.98
CA ASN A 223 -8.50 11.37 -15.14
C ASN A 223 -9.25 11.81 -13.88
N CYS A 224 -8.59 11.82 -12.74
CA CYS A 224 -9.18 12.28 -11.48
C CYS A 224 -8.79 13.73 -11.17
N PRO A 225 -9.46 14.39 -10.23
CA PRO A 225 -9.17 15.78 -9.85
C PRO A 225 -7.76 16.00 -9.27
N VAL A 226 -7.11 14.97 -8.78
CA VAL A 226 -5.77 15.08 -8.18
C VAL A 226 -4.73 15.48 -9.23
N LEU A 227 -4.01 16.57 -8.99
CA LEU A 227 -2.87 17.01 -9.79
C LEU A 227 -1.64 16.14 -9.49
N TYR A 228 -1.25 16.08 -8.25
CA TYR A 228 -0.17 15.22 -7.74
C TYR A 228 -0.31 14.94 -6.24
N GLY A 229 0.38 13.89 -5.78
CA GLY A 229 0.58 13.58 -4.36
C GLY A 229 2.07 13.48 -4.03
N ILE A 230 2.57 14.31 -3.11
CA ILE A 230 3.95 14.28 -2.62
C ILE A 230 3.94 13.59 -1.26
N ARG A 231 4.93 12.71 -1.01
CA ARG A 231 5.08 12.00 0.26
C ARG A 231 6.40 12.35 0.91
N ALA A 232 6.39 12.56 2.23
CA ALA A 232 7.59 12.86 3.00
C ALA A 232 7.54 12.30 4.42
N GLU A 233 8.69 12.36 5.10
CA GLU A 233 8.82 12.00 6.51
C GLU A 233 8.21 13.07 7.44
N SER A 234 8.07 14.33 7.00
CA SER A 234 7.49 15.43 7.78
C SER A 234 6.51 16.27 6.97
N ALA A 235 5.58 16.94 7.66
CA ALA A 235 4.60 17.83 7.06
C ALA A 235 5.23 19.13 6.53
N GLU A 236 6.21 19.66 7.24
CA GLU A 236 6.90 20.92 6.91
C GLU A 236 7.65 20.79 5.58
N GLU A 237 8.30 19.65 5.34
CA GLU A 237 9.00 19.42 4.08
C GLU A 237 8.05 19.28 2.90
N LEU A 238 6.86 18.69 3.12
CA LEU A 238 5.82 18.63 2.09
C LEU A 238 5.37 19.99 1.61
N GLN A 239 5.14 20.91 2.53
CA GLN A 239 4.74 22.28 2.18
C GLN A 239 5.81 22.95 1.33
N SER A 240 7.07 22.88 1.76
CA SER A 240 8.21 23.46 1.02
C SER A 240 8.38 22.82 -0.38
N ALA A 241 8.24 21.50 -0.50
CA ALA A 241 8.29 20.78 -1.77
C ALA A 241 7.13 21.16 -2.70
N HIS A 242 5.93 21.36 -2.15
CA HIS A 242 4.77 21.84 -2.87
C HIS A 242 4.96 23.26 -3.40
N GLU A 243 5.39 24.19 -2.55
CA GLU A 243 5.68 25.57 -2.93
C GLU A 243 6.74 25.64 -4.05
N PHE A 244 7.78 24.81 -3.95
CA PHE A 244 8.78 24.67 -5.01
C PHE A 244 8.15 24.25 -6.33
N LEU A 245 7.34 23.18 -6.35
CA LEU A 245 6.66 22.74 -7.58
C LEU A 245 5.70 23.81 -8.13
N GLN A 246 4.93 24.44 -7.26
CA GLN A 246 3.99 25.51 -7.66
C GLN A 246 4.71 26.79 -8.13
N GLY A 247 5.97 26.99 -7.76
CA GLY A 247 6.82 28.06 -8.30
C GLY A 247 7.29 27.84 -9.74
N ARG A 248 7.22 26.62 -10.26
CA ARG A 248 7.75 26.23 -11.56
C ARG A 248 6.79 26.58 -12.71
N PRO A 249 7.29 27.07 -13.87
CA PRO A 249 6.46 27.36 -15.05
C PRO A 249 6.03 26.10 -15.81
N ASP A 250 6.72 24.99 -15.62
CA ASP A 250 6.48 23.68 -16.24
C ASP A 250 5.58 22.78 -15.37
N VAL A 251 4.97 23.35 -14.32
CA VAL A 251 3.99 22.67 -13.46
C VAL A 251 2.66 23.44 -13.50
N GLU A 252 1.58 22.71 -13.70
CA GLU A 252 0.21 23.23 -13.62
C GLU A 252 -0.10 23.80 -12.25
N LYS A 253 -0.78 24.94 -12.18
CA LYS A 253 -1.24 25.50 -10.92
C LYS A 253 -2.39 24.66 -10.37
N CYS A 254 -2.29 24.30 -9.09
CA CYS A 254 -3.39 23.66 -8.39
C CYS A 254 -4.47 24.67 -8.01
N ASP A 255 -5.68 24.17 -7.77
CA ASP A 255 -6.78 24.92 -7.18
C ASP A 255 -6.61 25.01 -5.66
N SER A 256 -6.42 23.87 -5.05
CA SER A 256 -6.27 23.71 -3.60
C SER A 256 -5.36 22.54 -3.26
N TRP A 257 -4.97 22.42 -2.00
CA TRP A 257 -4.15 21.31 -1.50
C TRP A 257 -4.38 21.07 0.00
N ALA A 258 -4.06 19.86 0.45
CA ALA A 258 -4.06 19.53 1.88
C ALA A 258 -2.98 18.51 2.23
N ILE A 259 -2.50 18.58 3.47
CA ILE A 259 -1.54 17.62 4.04
C ILE A 259 -2.30 16.65 4.92
N HIS A 260 -1.99 15.36 4.75
CA HIS A 260 -2.58 14.26 5.49
C HIS A 260 -1.49 13.44 6.17
N ARG A 261 -1.71 13.08 7.41
CA ARG A 261 -0.96 12.00 8.05
C ARG A 261 -1.40 10.67 7.45
N THR A 262 -0.47 9.76 7.17
CA THR A 262 -0.80 8.52 6.44
C THR A 262 -0.01 7.31 6.93
N ASN A 263 -0.62 6.13 6.82
CA ASN A 263 0.00 4.84 7.08
C ASN A 263 0.76 4.28 5.86
N GLN A 264 1.03 5.09 4.85
CA GLN A 264 1.82 4.62 3.71
C GLN A 264 3.22 4.23 4.16
N VAL A 265 3.78 3.22 3.49
CA VAL A 265 5.10 2.64 3.78
C VAL A 265 5.29 2.20 5.24
N SER A 266 4.22 1.76 5.91
CA SER A 266 4.24 1.27 7.29
C SER A 266 4.48 -0.24 7.42
N ASP A 267 4.16 -1.02 6.37
CA ASP A 267 4.04 -2.49 6.40
C ASP A 267 2.87 -3.02 7.26
N ASP A 268 1.93 -2.18 7.70
CA ASP A 268 0.82 -2.57 8.60
C ASP A 268 -0.05 -3.69 8.04
N HIS A 269 -0.11 -3.83 6.72
CA HIS A 269 -0.82 -4.89 6.01
C HIS A 269 -0.14 -6.26 6.11
N LEU A 270 1.12 -6.33 6.57
CA LEU A 270 1.90 -7.56 6.68
C LEU A 270 1.86 -8.10 8.11
N LEU A 271 1.73 -9.43 8.22
CA LEU A 271 1.73 -10.11 9.53
C LEU A 271 3.14 -10.47 10.01
N GLY A 272 4.18 -10.11 9.25
CA GLY A 272 5.56 -10.47 9.52
C GLY A 272 6.12 -11.47 8.50
N SER A 273 7.34 -11.93 8.72
CA SER A 273 8.00 -12.89 7.83
C SER A 273 7.67 -14.33 8.19
N VAL A 274 7.62 -15.18 7.17
CA VAL A 274 7.38 -16.62 7.28
C VAL A 274 8.56 -17.36 6.66
N THR A 275 9.04 -18.40 7.32
CA THR A 275 10.09 -19.28 6.79
C THR A 275 9.50 -20.64 6.39
N GLY A 276 9.97 -21.18 5.29
CA GLY A 276 9.55 -22.50 4.83
C GLY A 276 10.51 -23.14 3.82
N ILE A 277 10.21 -24.39 3.47
CA ILE A 277 10.99 -25.20 2.54
C ILE A 277 10.23 -25.28 1.22
N VAL A 278 10.91 -24.95 0.12
CA VAL A 278 10.37 -25.10 -1.25
C VAL A 278 10.14 -26.58 -1.54
N THR A 279 8.93 -26.92 -1.98
CA THR A 279 8.54 -28.31 -2.26
C THR A 279 8.38 -28.63 -3.74
N THR A 280 8.13 -27.61 -4.58
CA THR A 280 7.94 -27.78 -6.02
C THR A 280 8.97 -26.98 -6.82
N ARG A 281 9.12 -27.30 -8.10
CA ARG A 281 9.77 -26.41 -9.06
C ARG A 281 8.89 -25.19 -9.27
N PRO A 282 9.47 -24.00 -9.52
CA PRO A 282 8.70 -22.85 -9.96
C PRO A 282 7.90 -23.16 -11.22
N LEU A 283 6.63 -22.78 -11.21
CA LEU A 283 5.74 -22.82 -12.37
C LEU A 283 5.68 -21.41 -12.97
N GLU A 284 6.00 -21.30 -14.24
CA GLU A 284 5.87 -20.06 -15.01
C GLU A 284 4.63 -20.15 -15.90
N VAL A 285 3.86 -19.06 -15.93
CA VAL A 285 2.68 -18.93 -16.79
C VAL A 285 2.87 -17.87 -17.86
N GLN A 286 2.03 -17.88 -18.87
CA GLN A 286 2.03 -16.85 -19.91
C GLN A 286 1.89 -15.47 -19.26
N GLY A 287 2.70 -14.51 -19.71
CA GLY A 287 2.80 -13.18 -19.09
C GLY A 287 3.96 -13.05 -18.10
N GLY A 288 4.70 -14.15 -17.82
CA GLY A 288 5.92 -14.11 -16.99
C GLY A 288 5.68 -14.13 -15.49
N HIS A 289 4.44 -14.33 -15.04
CA HIS A 289 4.15 -14.58 -13.64
C HIS A 289 4.64 -15.95 -13.22
N SER A 290 5.02 -16.12 -11.98
CA SER A 290 5.52 -17.40 -11.48
C SER A 290 5.00 -17.72 -10.08
N SER A 291 4.94 -19.01 -9.78
CA SER A 291 4.50 -19.50 -8.48
C SER A 291 5.33 -20.70 -8.02
N VAL A 292 5.34 -20.93 -6.71
CA VAL A 292 6.02 -22.06 -6.08
C VAL A 292 5.24 -22.49 -4.83
N VAL A 293 5.27 -23.79 -4.52
CA VAL A 293 4.69 -24.30 -3.27
C VAL A 293 5.78 -24.46 -2.22
N VAL A 294 5.47 -23.99 -1.01
CA VAL A 294 6.38 -23.97 0.15
C VAL A 294 5.69 -24.59 1.35
N TRP A 295 6.41 -25.41 2.12
CA TRP A 295 5.96 -26.02 3.35
C TRP A 295 6.56 -25.31 4.57
N THR A 296 5.73 -24.94 5.54
CA THR A 296 6.15 -24.22 6.76
C THR A 296 6.31 -25.12 7.99
N GLY A 297 6.22 -26.43 7.83
CA GLY A 297 6.19 -27.40 8.94
C GLY A 297 4.77 -27.78 9.37
N SER A 298 3.78 -26.96 9.10
CA SER A 298 2.36 -27.21 9.43
C SER A 298 1.41 -27.05 8.25
N LYS A 299 1.76 -26.22 7.27
CA LYS A 299 0.86 -25.83 6.17
C LYS A 299 1.65 -25.59 4.87
N SER A 300 1.05 -25.93 3.74
CA SER A 300 1.54 -25.54 2.42
C SER A 300 0.99 -24.18 2.01
N HIS A 301 1.84 -23.38 1.38
CA HIS A 301 1.48 -22.10 0.81
C HIS A 301 1.90 -22.05 -0.66
N THR A 302 1.02 -21.54 -1.52
CA THR A 302 1.38 -21.16 -2.89
C THR A 302 1.85 -19.71 -2.86
N LEU A 303 3.12 -19.48 -3.15
CA LEU A 303 3.70 -18.15 -3.28
C LEU A 303 3.64 -17.74 -4.74
N VAL A 304 3.20 -16.51 -5.00
CA VAL A 304 3.05 -15.94 -6.34
C VAL A 304 3.86 -14.66 -6.46
N ALA A 305 4.61 -14.54 -7.54
CA ALA A 305 5.29 -13.31 -7.93
C ALA A 305 4.89 -12.93 -9.36
N TYR A 306 4.40 -11.71 -9.55
CA TYR A 306 4.05 -11.19 -10.86
C TYR A 306 5.29 -10.78 -11.64
N ALA A 307 5.21 -10.73 -12.95
CA ALA A 307 6.32 -10.29 -13.81
C ALA A 307 6.83 -8.90 -13.42
N GLU A 308 5.91 -8.01 -13.04
CA GLU A 308 6.16 -6.65 -12.60
C GLU A 308 6.89 -6.56 -11.25
N SER A 309 6.92 -7.67 -10.47
CA SER A 309 7.64 -7.72 -9.19
C SER A 309 9.18 -7.72 -9.35
N GLY A 310 9.69 -7.73 -10.58
CA GLY A 310 11.12 -7.59 -10.87
C GLY A 310 11.98 -8.64 -10.17
N GLU A 311 12.83 -8.21 -9.22
CA GLU A 311 13.77 -9.11 -8.54
C GLU A 311 13.08 -10.22 -7.73
N VAL A 312 11.90 -9.97 -7.16
CA VAL A 312 11.13 -10.98 -6.43
C VAL A 312 10.74 -12.13 -7.37
N ASN A 313 10.23 -11.80 -8.56
CA ASN A 313 9.89 -12.80 -9.58
C ASN A 313 11.14 -13.51 -10.09
N THR A 314 12.22 -12.78 -10.36
CA THR A 314 13.48 -13.36 -10.83
C THR A 314 14.06 -14.34 -9.81
N LEU A 315 14.05 -13.99 -8.52
CA LEU A 315 14.52 -14.88 -7.47
C LEU A 315 13.60 -16.10 -7.30
N LEU A 316 12.27 -15.91 -7.32
CA LEU A 316 11.32 -17.01 -7.19
C LEU A 316 11.51 -18.06 -8.28
N ARG A 317 11.75 -17.65 -9.52
CA ARG A 317 12.01 -18.54 -10.68
C ARG A 317 13.29 -19.37 -10.55
N GLN A 318 14.24 -18.95 -9.72
CA GLN A 318 15.50 -19.64 -9.47
C GLN A 318 15.41 -20.66 -8.30
N LEU A 319 14.32 -20.67 -7.54
CA LEU A 319 14.15 -21.58 -6.42
C LEU A 319 14.09 -23.04 -6.86
N TYR A 320 14.44 -23.91 -5.92
CA TYR A 320 14.52 -25.35 -6.15
C TYR A 320 13.96 -26.09 -4.93
N PRO A 321 13.34 -27.26 -5.13
CA PRO A 321 12.90 -28.09 -4.01
C PRO A 321 14.04 -28.34 -3.02
N GLY A 322 13.75 -28.10 -1.73
CA GLY A 322 14.72 -28.17 -0.65
C GLY A 322 15.36 -26.84 -0.25
N ASP A 323 15.17 -25.75 -1.02
CA ASP A 323 15.61 -24.42 -0.58
C ASP A 323 14.82 -23.98 0.64
N ILE A 324 15.51 -23.39 1.60
CA ILE A 324 14.88 -22.71 2.74
C ILE A 324 14.82 -21.23 2.41
N ILE A 325 13.60 -20.73 2.36
CA ILE A 325 13.31 -19.33 2.06
C ILE A 325 12.56 -18.65 3.19
N GLU A 326 12.66 -17.35 3.21
CA GLU A 326 11.85 -16.50 4.07
C GLU A 326 11.17 -15.45 3.20
N TRP A 327 9.89 -15.19 3.46
CA TRP A 327 9.10 -14.26 2.68
C TRP A 327 8.16 -13.42 3.52
N MET A 328 7.72 -12.31 2.96
CA MET A 328 6.60 -11.49 3.40
C MET A 328 5.66 -11.29 2.21
N GLY A 329 4.36 -11.27 2.47
CA GLY A 329 3.37 -11.07 1.43
C GLY A 329 1.95 -11.16 1.97
N LEU A 330 0.99 -10.88 1.10
CA LEU A 330 -0.44 -10.85 1.41
C LEU A 330 -1.13 -12.11 0.90
N ILE A 331 -1.99 -12.65 1.73
CA ILE A 331 -2.90 -13.72 1.32
C ILE A 331 -4.03 -13.09 0.50
N SER A 332 -4.17 -13.53 -0.74
CA SER A 332 -5.25 -13.11 -1.64
C SER A 332 -6.55 -13.85 -1.32
N PRO A 333 -7.71 -13.42 -1.85
CA PRO A 333 -8.98 -14.15 -1.75
C PRO A 333 -8.90 -15.59 -2.29
N SER A 334 -8.03 -15.85 -3.28
CA SER A 334 -7.73 -17.19 -3.81
C SER A 334 -6.84 -18.03 -2.89
N ARG A 335 -6.46 -17.52 -1.71
CA ARG A 335 -5.58 -18.14 -0.71
C ARG A 335 -4.13 -18.31 -1.14
N GLU A 336 -3.70 -17.68 -2.20
CA GLU A 336 -2.32 -17.56 -2.61
C GLU A 336 -1.63 -16.42 -1.88
N VAL A 337 -0.32 -16.52 -1.65
CA VAL A 337 0.48 -15.46 -1.07
C VAL A 337 1.11 -14.64 -2.18
N HIS A 338 0.66 -13.42 -2.38
CA HIS A 338 1.30 -12.46 -3.27
C HIS A 338 2.54 -11.88 -2.59
N LEU A 339 3.71 -12.23 -3.11
CA LEU A 339 4.98 -11.86 -2.51
C LEU A 339 5.24 -10.35 -2.60
N GLU A 340 5.67 -9.79 -1.47
CA GLU A 340 6.19 -8.42 -1.37
C GLU A 340 7.69 -8.42 -1.04
N ARG A 341 8.18 -9.44 -0.34
CA ARG A 341 9.60 -9.64 -0.08
C ARG A 341 9.94 -11.11 -0.09
N LEU A 342 11.14 -11.40 -0.54
CA LEU A 342 11.67 -12.77 -0.61
C LEU A 342 13.17 -12.76 -0.32
N ARG A 343 13.65 -13.76 0.42
CA ARG A 343 15.08 -14.07 0.52
C ARG A 343 15.31 -15.57 0.63
N VAL A 344 16.46 -16.01 0.15
CA VAL A 344 16.94 -17.38 0.34
C VAL A 344 17.79 -17.42 1.61
N LYS A 345 17.44 -18.29 2.57
CA LYS A 345 18.20 -18.52 3.81
C LYS A 345 19.24 -19.63 3.61
N SER A 346 18.87 -20.65 2.87
CA SER A 346 19.76 -21.76 2.55
C SER A 346 19.34 -22.39 1.22
N SER A 347 20.28 -22.65 0.38
CA SER A 347 20.04 -23.29 -0.91
C SER A 347 20.34 -24.77 -0.86
N SER A 348 19.44 -25.60 -1.39
CA SER A 348 19.72 -27.00 -1.65
C SER A 348 20.67 -27.16 -2.82
N PRO A 349 21.51 -28.21 -2.87
CA PRO A 349 22.35 -28.47 -4.02
C PRO A 349 21.54 -28.66 -5.30
N ARG A 350 22.03 -28.17 -6.41
CA ARG A 350 21.42 -28.30 -7.75
C ARG A 350 21.98 -29.48 -8.49
N ILE A 351 21.16 -30.07 -9.36
CA ILE A 351 21.69 -31.00 -10.34
C ILE A 351 22.44 -30.20 -11.40
N GLY A 352 23.72 -30.49 -11.57
CA GLY A 352 24.56 -29.81 -12.55
C GLY A 352 24.04 -29.98 -13.98
N SER A 353 24.37 -29.02 -14.82
CA SER A 353 24.11 -29.09 -16.25
C SER A 353 24.97 -30.21 -16.88
N ARG A 354 24.61 -30.63 -18.09
CA ARG A 354 25.46 -31.55 -18.87
C ARG A 354 26.85 -30.95 -19.04
N PRO A 355 27.92 -31.76 -18.97
CA PRO A 355 29.27 -31.25 -19.24
C PRO A 355 29.34 -30.54 -20.58
N GLU A 356 30.05 -29.43 -20.60
CA GLU A 356 30.31 -28.66 -21.81
C GLU A 356 31.66 -29.07 -22.41
N CYS A 357 31.71 -29.07 -23.73
CA CYS A 357 32.95 -29.28 -24.48
C CYS A 357 32.84 -28.46 -25.76
N CYS A 358 33.95 -27.74 -26.11
CA CYS A 358 33.98 -26.82 -27.25
C CYS A 358 32.87 -25.78 -27.22
N GLY A 359 32.54 -25.24 -26.01
CA GLY A 359 31.49 -24.21 -25.80
C GLY A 359 30.07 -24.69 -25.99
N LYS A 360 29.84 -25.99 -26.06
CA LYS A 360 28.48 -26.57 -26.22
C LYS A 360 28.26 -27.74 -25.27
N ALA A 361 27.02 -27.88 -24.79
CA ALA A 361 26.63 -29.03 -23.96
C ALA A 361 26.75 -30.35 -24.73
N MET A 362 27.40 -31.34 -24.13
CA MET A 362 27.60 -32.67 -24.71
C MET A 362 26.26 -33.38 -24.89
N ARG A 363 26.11 -34.20 -25.95
CA ARG A 363 24.86 -34.91 -26.26
C ARG A 363 24.96 -36.39 -25.91
N SER A 364 23.81 -36.98 -25.53
CA SER A 364 23.71 -38.43 -25.35
C SER A 364 23.94 -39.17 -26.68
N VAL A 365 24.71 -40.24 -26.64
CA VAL A 365 25.03 -41.06 -27.82
C VAL A 365 24.06 -42.22 -27.98
N GLY A 366 23.41 -42.62 -26.87
CA GLY A 366 22.46 -43.74 -26.83
C GLY A 366 22.25 -44.24 -25.42
N VAL A 367 21.39 -45.26 -25.26
CA VAL A 367 21.14 -45.87 -23.95
C VAL A 367 22.42 -46.59 -23.50
N GLY A 368 22.96 -46.18 -22.34
CA GLY A 368 24.19 -46.74 -21.75
C GLY A 368 25.51 -46.30 -22.36
N GLN A 369 25.50 -45.42 -23.40
CA GLN A 369 26.73 -45.05 -24.13
C GLN A 369 27.37 -43.70 -23.71
N GLY A 370 26.89 -43.07 -22.69
CA GLY A 370 27.43 -41.81 -22.17
C GLY A 370 27.10 -40.56 -23.01
N LEU A 371 28.00 -39.58 -23.01
CA LEU A 371 27.88 -38.30 -23.69
C LEU A 371 29.00 -38.12 -24.71
N ARG A 372 28.72 -37.41 -25.82
CA ARG A 372 29.70 -37.06 -26.86
C ARG A 372 29.63 -35.60 -27.25
N CYS A 373 30.77 -34.97 -27.40
CA CYS A 373 30.85 -33.64 -28.01
C CYS A 373 30.66 -33.73 -29.52
N LYS A 374 29.79 -32.94 -30.11
CA LYS A 374 29.55 -32.88 -31.54
C LYS A 374 30.69 -32.34 -32.34
N GLU A 375 31.48 -31.42 -31.75
CA GLU A 375 32.55 -30.71 -32.44
C GLU A 375 33.82 -31.56 -32.47
N CYS A 376 34.29 -32.00 -31.30
CA CYS A 376 35.57 -32.71 -31.21
C CYS A 376 35.47 -34.23 -30.99
N GLY A 377 34.25 -34.76 -30.86
CA GLY A 377 34.02 -36.21 -30.65
C GLY A 377 34.40 -36.74 -29.25
N LYS A 378 34.87 -35.91 -28.33
CA LYS A 378 35.26 -36.30 -26.97
C LYS A 378 34.08 -37.01 -26.28
N LEU A 379 34.38 -38.17 -25.66
CA LEU A 379 33.41 -38.94 -24.88
C LEU A 379 33.50 -38.58 -23.40
N ALA A 380 32.37 -38.58 -22.70
CA ALA A 380 32.28 -38.44 -21.26
C ALA A 380 31.24 -39.38 -20.70
N ALA A 381 31.43 -39.84 -19.46
CA ALA A 381 30.43 -40.61 -18.76
C ALA A 381 29.16 -39.79 -18.49
N LYS A 382 28.01 -40.47 -18.43
CA LYS A 382 26.71 -39.84 -18.14
C LYS A 382 26.57 -39.60 -16.63
N THR A 383 27.56 -38.93 -16.02
CA THR A 383 27.65 -38.68 -14.56
C THR A 383 27.06 -37.37 -14.14
N TRP A 384 26.67 -36.51 -15.09
CA TRP A 384 26.11 -35.20 -14.82
C TRP A 384 24.86 -35.22 -13.93
N VAL A 385 24.10 -36.34 -13.90
CA VAL A 385 22.89 -36.54 -13.07
C VAL A 385 23.26 -36.60 -11.58
N SER A 386 24.47 -37.06 -11.25
CA SER A 386 24.94 -37.19 -9.87
C SER A 386 25.82 -36.02 -9.40
N GLN A 387 26.14 -35.07 -10.29
CA GLN A 387 26.88 -33.91 -9.90
C GLN A 387 25.96 -32.89 -9.26
N LEU A 388 26.08 -32.74 -7.95
CA LEU A 388 25.43 -31.66 -7.18
C LEU A 388 26.34 -30.46 -7.18
N VAL A 389 25.81 -29.30 -7.60
CA VAL A 389 26.51 -28.01 -7.56
C VAL A 389 25.87 -27.14 -6.50
N SER A 390 26.71 -26.37 -5.81
CA SER A 390 26.23 -25.32 -4.91
C SER A 390 25.48 -24.26 -5.72
N PHE A 391 24.42 -23.73 -5.16
CA PHE A 391 23.74 -22.56 -5.70
C PHE A 391 23.91 -21.43 -4.71
N GLU A 392 24.45 -20.32 -5.19
CA GLU A 392 24.45 -19.06 -4.46
C GLU A 392 23.43 -18.15 -5.07
N SER A 393 22.57 -17.58 -4.24
CA SER A 393 21.60 -16.58 -4.69
C SER A 393 22.36 -15.37 -5.23
N PRO A 394 21.97 -14.83 -6.41
CA PRO A 394 22.55 -13.58 -6.91
C PRO A 394 22.22 -12.38 -6.03
N TYR A 395 21.27 -12.54 -5.10
CA TYR A 395 20.81 -11.50 -4.18
C TYR A 395 21.27 -11.82 -2.77
N GLN A 396 21.96 -10.87 -2.14
CA GLN A 396 22.33 -10.93 -0.73
C GLN A 396 21.21 -10.27 0.10
N GLY A 397 20.43 -11.09 0.82
CA GLY A 397 19.36 -10.62 1.69
C GLY A 397 17.98 -10.59 1.01
N TRP A 398 17.18 -9.61 1.40
CA TRP A 398 15.84 -9.43 0.90
C TRP A 398 15.81 -8.78 -0.48
N VAL A 399 14.92 -9.27 -1.34
CA VAL A 399 14.49 -8.58 -2.56
C VAL A 399 13.05 -8.08 -2.42
N GLU A 400 12.73 -6.98 -3.10
CA GLU A 400 11.41 -6.35 -3.12
C GLU A 400 11.04 -5.90 -4.54
N PRO A 401 9.74 -5.63 -4.82
CA PRO A 401 9.33 -5.10 -6.12
C PRO A 401 9.94 -3.71 -6.39
N ASN A 402 10.08 -3.40 -7.67
CA ASN A 402 10.47 -2.06 -8.10
C ASN A 402 9.52 -0.98 -7.56
N PRO A 403 9.99 0.25 -7.31
CA PRO A 403 9.18 1.32 -6.72
C PRO A 403 7.84 1.55 -7.40
N ALA A 404 7.77 1.48 -8.74
CA ALA A 404 6.54 1.67 -9.51
C ALA A 404 5.48 0.57 -9.33
N ASN A 405 5.90 -0.59 -8.83
CA ASN A 405 5.04 -1.78 -8.66
C ASN A 405 4.89 -2.19 -7.19
N ARG A 406 5.46 -1.39 -6.29
CA ARG A 406 5.33 -1.57 -4.85
C ARG A 406 3.96 -1.06 -4.38
N ARG A 407 3.33 -1.77 -3.45
CA ARG A 407 2.08 -1.30 -2.83
C ARG A 407 2.33 -0.05 -2.01
N HIS A 408 1.32 0.81 -1.86
CA HIS A 408 1.43 2.03 -1.05
C HIS A 408 1.82 1.76 0.41
N LEU A 409 1.35 0.67 0.98
CA LEU A 409 1.66 0.27 2.36
C LEU A 409 3.06 -0.35 2.52
N ALA A 410 3.64 -0.87 1.43
CA ALA A 410 4.91 -1.58 1.50
C ALA A 410 6.08 -0.63 1.79
N LYS A 411 6.76 -0.83 2.92
CA LYS A 411 7.92 -0.04 3.33
C LYS A 411 9.14 -0.43 2.50
N PRO A 412 9.81 0.50 1.82
CA PRO A 412 11.04 0.20 1.09
C PRO A 412 12.13 -0.38 2.01
N LEU A 413 12.88 -1.38 1.52
CA LEU A 413 13.99 -1.97 2.28
C LEU A 413 15.02 -0.92 2.71
N GLN A 414 15.30 0.05 1.86
CA GLN A 414 16.21 1.16 2.17
C GLN A 414 15.74 1.99 3.38
N ARG A 415 14.43 2.15 3.56
CA ARG A 415 13.86 2.85 4.71
C ARG A 415 13.87 1.99 5.98
N GLY A 416 13.92 0.66 5.87
CA GLY A 416 13.88 -0.31 6.96
C GLY A 416 15.21 -0.51 7.69
N CYS A 417 16.34 -0.18 7.09
CA CYS A 417 17.66 -0.44 7.66
C CYS A 417 17.94 0.26 9.01
N LEU A 418 17.21 1.32 9.33
CA LEU A 418 17.39 2.08 10.58
C LEU A 418 16.50 1.61 11.75
N LEU A 419 15.52 0.74 11.54
CA LEU A 419 14.48 0.43 12.53
C LEU A 419 14.39 -1.03 12.99
N TYR A 420 15.24 -1.94 12.47
CA TYR A 420 15.28 -3.34 12.93
C TYR A 420 16.02 -3.54 14.27
N THR A 421 16.33 -2.47 14.99
CA THR A 421 16.93 -2.52 16.34
C THR A 421 15.89 -2.46 17.46
N SER A 422 14.60 -2.37 17.18
CA SER A 422 13.57 -2.52 18.21
C SER A 422 13.44 -4.01 18.58
N PRO A 423 13.67 -4.38 19.85
CA PRO A 423 13.56 -5.78 20.28
C PRO A 423 12.13 -6.28 20.05
N SER A 424 12.04 -7.49 19.48
CA SER A 424 10.77 -8.20 19.32
C SER A 424 10.02 -8.25 20.65
N PRO A 425 8.67 -8.24 20.68
CA PRO A 425 7.91 -8.48 21.92
C PRO A 425 8.29 -9.76 22.66
N ARG A 426 9.00 -10.71 22.03
CA ARG A 426 9.58 -11.89 22.66
C ARG A 426 10.84 -11.56 23.47
N ASP A 427 11.59 -10.53 23.10
CA ASP A 427 12.83 -10.15 23.79
C ASP A 427 12.56 -9.35 25.07
N GLN A 428 11.35 -8.77 25.22
CA GLN A 428 10.93 -8.06 26.43
C GLN A 428 10.55 -9.01 27.60
N ARG A 429 10.45 -10.32 27.40
CA ARG A 429 10.14 -11.29 28.43
C ARG A 429 11.37 -11.77 29.23
N GLY A 430 12.59 -11.36 28.86
CA GLY A 430 13.85 -11.85 29.40
C GLY A 430 14.47 -11.10 30.58
N SER A 431 13.93 -9.96 31.02
CA SER A 431 14.56 -9.15 32.08
C SER A 431 13.66 -8.98 33.30
N ARG A 432 13.30 -10.09 33.94
CA ARG A 432 12.99 -10.09 35.37
C ARG A 432 14.12 -10.83 36.08
N MET A 433 15.14 -10.11 36.52
CA MET A 433 16.03 -10.61 37.55
C MET A 433 15.25 -10.65 38.88
N PRO A 434 15.32 -11.76 39.65
CA PRO A 434 14.80 -11.76 41.01
C PRO A 434 15.69 -10.87 41.87
N SER A 435 15.10 -9.91 42.55
CA SER A 435 15.77 -9.21 43.66
C SER A 435 16.05 -10.23 44.75
N SER A 436 17.31 -10.53 44.98
CA SER A 436 17.76 -11.24 46.16
C SER A 436 17.59 -10.33 47.38
N ALA A 437 16.89 -10.87 48.38
CA ALA A 437 16.87 -10.36 49.74
C ALA A 437 18.23 -10.50 50.41
#